data_f8e5da6f1e9d1f3600308806b65bd3b3
#
_entry.id   f8e5da6f1e9d1f3600308806b65bd3b3
#
_cell.length_a   1.000
_cell.length_b   1.000
_cell.length_c   1.000
_cell.angle_alpha   90.00
_cell.angle_beta   90.00
_cell.angle_gamma   90.00
#
_symmetry.space_group_name_H-M   'P 1'
#
loop_
_entity.id
_entity.type
_entity.pdbx_description
1 polymer ?
#
loop_
_entity_poly.entity_id
_entity_poly.type
_entity_poly.pdbx_seq_one_letter_code
_entity_poly.pdbx_strand_id
1 'polypeptide(L)'
;MERFELIAPCHFGLEAVLKREILDLGYEISQVEDGRVTFYGDAEAVCRANVFLRTAERILIKAGSFKAVTFDELFEKTKQIPWEHYIPRDGKFWVTKAASVKSKLFSPSDIQSIMKKAMVERLKSCYHISWFEESGASYPVRVFLMKDIVTVGIDTSGVSLHKRGYRQLSSKAPITETLAAALIMLTPWKKDRILVDPFCG
;
A
#
# COMPACT_ATOMS: atom_id res chain seq x y z
N MET A 1 16.16 -15.44 -4.68
CA MET A 1 14.86 -15.03 -4.12
C MET A 1 14.18 -14.11 -5.10
N GLU A 2 12.88 -14.24 -5.26
CA GLU A 2 12.10 -13.38 -6.14
C GLU A 2 12.07 -11.96 -5.55
N ARG A 3 12.38 -10.95 -6.37
CA ARG A 3 12.47 -9.56 -5.95
C ARG A 3 11.24 -8.82 -6.43
N PHE A 4 10.55 -8.13 -5.54
CA PHE A 4 9.33 -7.36 -5.81
C PHE A 4 9.60 -5.86 -5.78
N GLU A 5 8.75 -5.08 -6.42
CA GLU A 5 8.57 -3.68 -6.07
C GLU A 5 7.54 -3.58 -4.92
N LEU A 6 7.94 -2.92 -3.84
CA LEU A 6 7.11 -2.68 -2.66
C LEU A 6 6.74 -1.20 -2.60
N ILE A 7 5.46 -0.89 -2.35
CA ILE A 7 4.96 0.47 -2.22
C ILE A 7 4.68 0.73 -0.75
N ALA A 8 5.25 1.80 -0.21
CA ALA A 8 5.00 2.29 1.13
C ALA A 8 4.30 3.67 1.06
N PRO A 9 2.97 3.74 1.20
CA PRO A 9 2.26 5.02 1.32
C PRO A 9 2.60 5.72 2.64
N CYS A 10 2.68 7.05 2.60
CA CYS A 10 2.88 7.91 3.78
C CYS A 10 2.03 9.18 3.68
N HIS A 11 2.01 9.99 4.73
CA HIS A 11 1.46 11.34 4.66
C HIS A 11 2.25 12.20 3.68
N PHE A 12 1.55 13.06 2.94
CA PHE A 12 2.18 14.02 2.03
C PHE A 12 3.22 14.88 2.74
N GLY A 13 4.39 15.05 2.10
CA GLY A 13 5.52 15.80 2.64
C GLY A 13 6.45 14.97 3.53
N LEU A 14 6.13 13.71 3.82
CA LEU A 14 6.97 12.81 4.63
C LEU A 14 7.77 11.81 3.78
N GLU A 15 7.72 11.92 2.46
CA GLU A 15 8.38 10.98 1.55
C GLU A 15 9.89 10.92 1.78
N ALA A 16 10.53 12.06 2.07
CA ALA A 16 11.96 12.12 2.36
C ALA A 16 12.33 11.41 3.67
N VAL A 17 11.46 11.46 4.69
CA VAL A 17 11.66 10.77 5.97
C VAL A 17 11.51 9.27 5.77
N LEU A 18 10.43 8.84 5.10
CA LEU A 18 10.19 7.43 4.79
C LEU A 18 11.29 6.85 3.90
N LYS A 19 11.73 7.59 2.86
CA LYS A 19 12.87 7.19 2.02
C LYS A 19 14.10 6.89 2.86
N ARG A 20 14.43 7.75 3.82
CA ARG A 20 15.58 7.54 4.71
C ARG A 20 15.41 6.27 5.56
N GLU A 21 14.23 6.02 6.14
CA GLU A 21 13.96 4.78 6.88
C GLU A 21 14.18 3.53 6.02
N ILE A 22 13.71 3.55 4.77
CA ILE A 22 13.87 2.42 3.83
C ILE A 22 15.34 2.18 3.51
N LEU A 23 16.11 3.25 3.26
CA LEU A 23 17.56 3.16 3.02
C LEU A 23 18.31 2.64 4.26
N ASP A 24 17.93 3.08 5.46
CA ASP A 24 18.50 2.62 6.73
C ASP A 24 18.22 1.13 6.99
N LEU A 25 17.14 0.58 6.44
CA LEU A 25 16.88 -0.86 6.45
C LEU A 25 17.69 -1.64 5.41
N GLY A 26 18.43 -0.94 4.52
CA GLY A 26 19.29 -1.53 3.50
C GLY A 26 18.61 -1.80 2.16
N TYR A 27 17.42 -1.22 1.91
CA TYR A 27 16.69 -1.42 0.65
C TYR A 27 16.92 -0.29 -0.35
N GLU A 28 16.93 -0.66 -1.64
CA GLU A 28 17.11 0.25 -2.76
C GLU A 28 15.78 0.89 -3.16
N ILE A 29 15.77 2.22 -3.33
CA ILE A 29 14.59 2.97 -3.77
C ILE A 29 14.42 2.84 -5.29
N SER A 30 13.21 2.46 -5.72
CA SER A 30 12.82 2.46 -7.13
C SER A 30 12.25 3.83 -7.55
N GLN A 31 11.31 4.38 -6.74
CA GLN A 31 10.61 5.62 -7.10
C GLN A 31 10.13 6.36 -5.85
N VAL A 32 10.14 7.70 -5.92
CA VAL A 32 9.52 8.58 -4.92
C VAL A 32 8.46 9.41 -5.61
N GLU A 33 7.24 9.34 -5.10
CA GLU A 33 6.09 10.09 -5.62
C GLU A 33 5.34 10.73 -4.44
N ASP A 34 4.49 11.71 -4.74
CA ASP A 34 3.66 12.36 -3.72
C ASP A 34 2.86 11.32 -2.90
N GLY A 35 3.11 11.27 -1.60
CA GLY A 35 2.43 10.39 -0.65
C GLY A 35 2.87 8.92 -0.67
N ARG A 36 3.97 8.55 -1.36
CA ARG A 36 4.49 7.18 -1.36
C ARG A 36 5.94 7.05 -1.79
N VAL A 37 6.59 6.00 -1.30
CA VAL A 37 7.92 5.58 -1.73
C VAL A 37 7.84 4.14 -2.21
N THR A 38 8.41 3.84 -3.38
CA THR A 38 8.53 2.49 -3.93
C THR A 38 9.98 2.04 -3.85
N PHE A 39 10.19 0.79 -3.43
CA PHE A 39 11.52 0.23 -3.21
C PHE A 39 11.55 -1.25 -3.59
N TYR A 40 12.74 -1.80 -3.81
CA TYR A 40 12.93 -3.21 -4.13
C TYR A 40 13.14 -4.03 -2.87
N GLY A 41 12.47 -5.19 -2.81
CA GLY A 41 12.61 -6.14 -1.71
C GLY A 41 12.11 -7.54 -2.07
N ASP A 42 12.26 -8.44 -1.14
CA ASP A 42 11.77 -9.82 -1.20
C ASP A 42 10.73 -10.08 -0.09
N ALA A 43 10.40 -11.33 0.18
CA ALA A 43 9.44 -11.69 1.24
C ALA A 43 9.95 -11.26 2.64
N GLU A 44 11.26 -11.30 2.90
CA GLU A 44 11.84 -10.78 4.13
C GLU A 44 11.65 -9.26 4.24
N ALA A 45 11.86 -8.54 3.14
CA ALA A 45 11.65 -7.10 3.08
C ALA A 45 10.20 -6.70 3.37
N VAL A 46 9.21 -7.49 2.92
CA VAL A 46 7.80 -7.27 3.28
C VAL A 46 7.61 -7.34 4.80
N CYS A 47 8.15 -8.38 5.44
CA CYS A 47 8.05 -8.56 6.90
C CYS A 47 8.77 -7.42 7.64
N ARG A 48 10.02 -7.14 7.27
CA ARG A 48 10.84 -6.10 7.92
C ARG A 48 10.25 -4.71 7.75
N ALA A 49 9.75 -4.37 6.57
CA ALA A 49 9.13 -3.09 6.33
C ALA A 49 7.85 -2.89 7.18
N ASN A 50 7.00 -3.93 7.28
CA ASN A 50 5.81 -3.89 8.14
C ASN A 50 6.17 -3.71 9.63
N VAL A 51 7.28 -4.29 10.10
CA VAL A 51 7.69 -4.21 11.51
C VAL A 51 8.42 -2.90 11.82
N PHE A 52 9.37 -2.51 10.99
CA PHE A 52 10.35 -1.47 11.34
C PHE A 52 10.06 -0.08 10.78
N LEU A 53 9.33 0.06 9.65
CA LEU A 53 9.00 1.38 9.13
C LEU A 53 7.95 2.07 10.02
N ARG A 54 8.30 3.21 10.59
CA ARG A 54 7.47 3.97 11.54
C ARG A 54 6.61 5.02 10.87
N THR A 55 7.02 5.50 9.68
CA THR A 55 6.33 6.58 8.96
C THR A 55 5.50 6.08 7.79
N ALA A 56 5.58 4.79 7.44
CA ALA A 56 4.71 4.15 6.45
C ALA A 56 3.32 3.87 7.04
N GLU A 57 2.28 4.08 6.24
CA GLU A 57 0.90 3.73 6.60
C GLU A 57 0.59 2.25 6.34
N ARG A 58 1.23 1.67 5.32
CA ARG A 58 1.09 0.28 4.87
C ARG A 58 2.27 -0.14 4.03
N ILE A 59 2.36 -1.44 3.76
CA ILE A 59 3.27 -2.02 2.78
C ILE A 59 2.45 -2.81 1.77
N LEU A 60 2.64 -2.51 0.48
CA LEU A 60 1.93 -3.17 -0.61
C LEU A 60 2.94 -3.82 -1.55
N ILE A 61 2.62 -5.03 -2.04
CA ILE A 61 3.34 -5.61 -3.17
C ILE A 61 2.76 -5.00 -4.45
N LYS A 62 3.58 -4.36 -5.28
CA LYS A 62 3.16 -3.77 -6.54
C LYS A 62 2.86 -4.88 -7.55
N ALA A 63 1.58 -5.06 -7.86
CA ALA A 63 1.14 -6.05 -8.85
C ALA A 63 1.23 -5.55 -10.28
N GLY A 64 1.16 -4.23 -10.49
CA GLY A 64 1.27 -3.65 -11.83
C GLY A 64 1.11 -2.13 -11.85
N SER A 65 1.51 -1.51 -12.96
CA SER A 65 1.26 -0.10 -13.24
C SER A 65 1.06 0.10 -14.74
N PHE A 66 0.01 0.85 -15.11
CA PHE A 66 -0.35 1.09 -16.51
C PHE A 66 -1.18 2.37 -16.65
N LYS A 67 -1.24 2.93 -17.86
CA LYS A 67 -2.11 4.06 -18.18
C LYS A 67 -3.51 3.56 -18.53
N ALA A 68 -4.57 4.21 -18.01
CA ALA A 68 -5.96 3.98 -18.38
C ALA A 68 -6.75 5.29 -18.36
N VAL A 69 -7.42 5.60 -19.44
CA VAL A 69 -8.25 6.81 -19.62
C VAL A 69 -9.73 6.48 -19.81
N THR A 70 -10.06 5.20 -20.04
CA THR A 70 -11.42 4.66 -20.13
C THR A 70 -11.58 3.45 -19.20
N PHE A 71 -12.82 3.10 -18.88
CA PHE A 71 -13.13 1.92 -18.08
C PHE A 71 -12.80 0.62 -18.80
N ASP A 72 -12.89 0.58 -20.13
CA ASP A 72 -12.51 -0.57 -20.93
C ASP A 72 -11.00 -0.80 -20.87
N GLU A 73 -10.19 0.26 -21.00
CA GLU A 73 -8.74 0.17 -20.81
C GLU A 73 -8.37 -0.28 -19.40
N LEU A 74 -9.06 0.24 -18.38
CA LEU A 74 -8.88 -0.17 -16.99
C LEU A 74 -9.15 -1.66 -16.82
N PHE A 75 -10.27 -2.14 -17.38
CA PHE A 75 -10.66 -3.54 -17.31
C PHE A 75 -9.64 -4.46 -17.99
N GLU A 76 -9.33 -4.20 -19.26
CA GLU A 76 -8.46 -5.06 -20.07
C GLU A 76 -7.02 -5.11 -19.49
N LYS A 77 -6.47 -3.97 -19.09
CA LYS A 77 -5.11 -3.92 -18.51
C LYS A 77 -5.06 -4.54 -17.10
N THR A 78 -6.11 -4.39 -16.30
CA THR A 78 -6.22 -5.08 -15.01
C THR A 78 -6.29 -6.60 -15.20
N LYS A 79 -7.01 -7.08 -16.20
CA LYS A 79 -7.12 -8.49 -16.55
C LYS A 79 -5.78 -9.08 -17.02
N GLN A 80 -4.89 -8.28 -17.61
CA GLN A 80 -3.55 -8.73 -18.05
C GLN A 80 -2.57 -8.95 -16.89
N ILE A 81 -2.82 -8.39 -15.70
CA ILE A 81 -1.99 -8.65 -14.51
C ILE A 81 -2.08 -10.15 -14.18
N PRO A 82 -0.94 -10.82 -13.91
CA PRO A 82 -0.93 -12.25 -13.57
C PRO A 82 -1.36 -12.46 -12.10
N TRP A 83 -2.64 -12.28 -11.83
CA TRP A 83 -3.21 -12.36 -10.48
C TRP A 83 -2.99 -13.71 -9.81
N GLU A 84 -2.91 -14.78 -10.59
CA GLU A 84 -2.62 -16.16 -10.15
C GLU A 84 -1.26 -16.31 -9.46
N HIS A 85 -0.30 -15.42 -9.71
CA HIS A 85 0.99 -15.41 -9.01
C HIS A 85 0.87 -14.89 -7.57
N TYR A 86 -0.19 -14.15 -7.27
CA TYR A 86 -0.41 -13.52 -5.97
C TYR A 86 -1.54 -14.15 -5.18
N ILE A 87 -2.62 -14.54 -5.85
CA ILE A 87 -3.89 -14.94 -5.24
C ILE A 87 -4.14 -16.42 -5.58
N PRO A 88 -4.06 -17.34 -4.62
CA PRO A 88 -4.34 -18.75 -4.84
C PRO A 88 -5.83 -18.98 -5.13
N ARG A 89 -6.17 -20.18 -5.57
CA ARG A 89 -7.52 -20.57 -6.00
C ARG A 89 -8.60 -20.35 -4.94
N ASP A 90 -8.28 -20.54 -3.68
CA ASP A 90 -9.15 -20.38 -2.51
C ASP A 90 -9.05 -19.00 -1.85
N GLY A 91 -8.17 -18.12 -2.38
CA GLY A 91 -7.91 -16.79 -1.81
C GLY A 91 -9.12 -15.87 -1.87
N LYS A 92 -9.35 -15.13 -0.78
CA LYS A 92 -10.36 -14.08 -0.69
C LYS A 92 -9.78 -12.75 -1.14
N PHE A 93 -10.32 -12.14 -2.18
CA PHE A 93 -9.78 -10.91 -2.75
C PHE A 93 -10.84 -9.85 -3.04
N TRP A 94 -10.49 -8.61 -2.84
CA TRP A 94 -11.35 -7.45 -3.12
C TRP A 94 -10.53 -6.18 -3.29
N VAL A 95 -11.09 -5.17 -3.94
CA VAL A 95 -10.48 -3.85 -4.03
C VAL A 95 -10.95 -2.99 -2.85
N THR A 96 -10.06 -2.73 -1.89
CA THR A 96 -10.40 -2.04 -0.63
C THR A 96 -10.54 -0.53 -0.79
N LYS A 97 -9.67 0.06 -1.62
CA LYS A 97 -9.61 1.50 -1.81
C LYS A 97 -9.11 1.82 -3.21
N ALA A 98 -9.82 2.71 -3.89
CA ALA A 98 -9.34 3.40 -5.08
C ALA A 98 -9.20 4.89 -4.75
N ALA A 99 -8.07 5.47 -5.10
CA ALA A 99 -7.85 6.91 -5.00
C ALA A 99 -7.54 7.43 -6.40
N SER A 100 -8.27 8.46 -6.84
CA SER A 100 -8.06 9.08 -8.15
C SER A 100 -7.77 10.56 -8.00
N VAL A 101 -6.66 11.01 -8.56
CA VAL A 101 -6.19 12.40 -8.53
C VAL A 101 -5.80 12.83 -9.93
N LYS A 102 -6.38 13.93 -10.41
CA LYS A 102 -6.09 14.52 -11.74
C LYS A 102 -6.15 13.49 -12.87
N SER A 103 -7.15 12.59 -12.84
CA SER A 103 -7.35 11.52 -13.81
C SER A 103 -8.75 11.57 -14.41
N LYS A 104 -8.93 11.04 -15.62
CA LYS A 104 -10.23 10.98 -16.30
C LYS A 104 -11.21 10.04 -15.60
N LEU A 105 -10.71 8.93 -15.07
CA LEU A 105 -11.49 8.02 -14.24
C LEU A 105 -11.49 8.54 -12.81
N PHE A 106 -12.60 9.08 -12.33
CA PHE A 106 -12.67 9.78 -11.04
C PHE A 106 -13.59 9.12 -10.00
N SER A 107 -14.45 8.16 -10.41
CA SER A 107 -15.37 7.46 -9.51
C SER A 107 -14.65 6.28 -8.82
N PRO A 108 -14.37 6.34 -7.51
CA PRO A 108 -13.70 5.23 -6.81
C PRO A 108 -14.50 3.94 -6.81
N SER A 109 -15.84 4.02 -6.68
CA SER A 109 -16.73 2.85 -6.68
C SER A 109 -16.72 2.11 -8.02
N ASP A 110 -16.74 2.85 -9.14
CA ASP A 110 -16.73 2.25 -10.47
C ASP A 110 -15.37 1.60 -10.76
N ILE A 111 -14.26 2.30 -10.39
CA ILE A 111 -12.91 1.75 -10.49
C ILE A 111 -12.82 0.42 -9.72
N GLN A 112 -13.28 0.39 -8.46
CA GLN A 112 -13.26 -0.82 -7.63
C GLN A 112 -14.07 -1.97 -8.26
N SER A 113 -15.28 -1.68 -8.73
CA SER A 113 -16.18 -2.67 -9.32
C SER A 113 -15.61 -3.27 -10.61
N ILE A 114 -15.10 -2.42 -11.50
CA ILE A 114 -14.53 -2.82 -12.78
C ILE A 114 -13.25 -3.64 -12.57
N MET A 115 -12.38 -3.18 -11.68
CA MET A 115 -11.16 -3.93 -11.37
C MET A 115 -11.46 -5.28 -10.72
N LYS A 116 -12.41 -5.35 -9.76
CA LYS A 116 -12.83 -6.64 -9.18
C LYS A 116 -13.36 -7.58 -10.26
N LYS A 117 -14.16 -7.10 -11.21
CA LYS A 117 -14.66 -7.91 -12.33
C LYS A 117 -13.52 -8.42 -13.20
N ALA A 118 -12.55 -7.59 -13.55
CA ALA A 118 -11.38 -7.97 -14.36
C ALA A 118 -10.52 -9.05 -13.66
N MET A 119 -10.28 -8.90 -12.35
CA MET A 119 -9.58 -9.90 -11.53
C MET A 119 -10.32 -11.24 -11.52
N VAL A 120 -11.64 -11.22 -11.31
CA VAL A 120 -12.50 -12.41 -11.34
C VAL A 120 -12.41 -13.13 -12.68
N GLU A 121 -12.51 -12.41 -13.80
CA GLU A 121 -12.40 -13.02 -15.13
C GLU A 121 -11.03 -13.65 -15.38
N ARG A 122 -9.94 -12.97 -14.99
CA ARG A 122 -8.59 -13.53 -15.12
C ARG A 122 -8.44 -14.81 -14.31
N LEU A 123 -8.78 -14.77 -13.03
CA LEU A 123 -8.61 -15.91 -12.12
C LEU A 123 -9.53 -17.08 -12.49
N LYS A 124 -10.76 -16.82 -12.94
CA LYS A 124 -11.65 -17.87 -13.47
C LYS A 124 -11.03 -18.58 -14.66
N SER A 125 -10.46 -17.83 -15.59
CA SER A 125 -9.80 -18.38 -16.77
C SER A 125 -8.56 -19.21 -16.40
N CYS A 126 -7.72 -18.70 -15.47
CA CYS A 126 -6.49 -19.38 -15.07
C CYS A 126 -6.74 -20.65 -14.25
N TYR A 127 -7.71 -20.60 -13.32
CA TYR A 127 -8.01 -21.72 -12.43
C TYR A 127 -9.08 -22.68 -12.97
N HIS A 128 -9.68 -22.37 -14.12
CA HIS A 128 -10.76 -23.16 -14.73
C HIS A 128 -11.93 -23.41 -13.76
N ILE A 129 -12.37 -22.36 -13.03
CA ILE A 129 -13.45 -22.40 -12.05
C ILE A 129 -14.56 -21.42 -12.42
N SER A 130 -15.77 -21.72 -12.01
CA SER A 130 -16.93 -20.82 -12.15
C SER A 130 -17.23 -20.04 -10.87
N TRP A 131 -16.78 -20.53 -9.72
CA TRP A 131 -17.05 -19.98 -8.40
C TRP A 131 -15.78 -19.98 -7.53
N PHE A 132 -15.64 -18.95 -6.67
CA PHE A 132 -14.57 -18.85 -5.67
C PHE A 132 -15.13 -19.20 -4.29
N GLU A 133 -14.49 -20.12 -3.59
CA GLU A 133 -14.88 -20.51 -2.22
C GLU A 133 -14.53 -19.44 -1.19
N GLU A 134 -13.51 -18.62 -1.49
CA GLU A 134 -12.98 -17.55 -0.62
C GLU A 134 -12.72 -18.03 0.83
N SER A 135 -12.31 -19.30 1.00
CA SER A 135 -12.03 -19.94 2.29
C SER A 135 -10.60 -19.73 2.79
N GLY A 136 -9.72 -19.31 1.90
CA GLY A 136 -8.30 -19.10 2.19
C GLY A 136 -7.94 -17.72 2.73
N ALA A 137 -6.67 -17.35 2.59
CA ALA A 137 -6.14 -16.08 3.05
C ALA A 137 -6.73 -14.87 2.30
N SER A 138 -6.68 -13.70 2.93
CA SER A 138 -7.20 -12.44 2.40
C SER A 138 -6.18 -11.67 1.60
N TYR A 139 -6.54 -11.21 0.41
CA TYR A 139 -5.72 -10.44 -0.53
C TYR A 139 -6.40 -9.11 -0.87
N PRO A 140 -6.38 -8.13 0.04
CA PRO A 140 -6.95 -6.82 -0.21
C PRO A 140 -6.09 -6.05 -1.20
N VAL A 141 -6.72 -5.48 -2.23
CA VAL A 141 -6.05 -4.72 -3.29
C VAL A 141 -6.32 -3.24 -3.13
N ARG A 142 -5.29 -2.41 -3.30
CA ARG A 142 -5.37 -0.96 -3.33
C ARG A 142 -4.98 -0.42 -4.69
N VAL A 143 -5.65 0.63 -5.10
CA VAL A 143 -5.48 1.25 -6.40
C VAL A 143 -5.22 2.74 -6.25
N PHE A 144 -4.18 3.20 -6.89
CA PHE A 144 -3.84 4.62 -6.99
C PHE A 144 -3.92 5.04 -8.44
N LEU A 145 -4.78 5.99 -8.74
CA LEU A 145 -4.85 6.66 -10.03
C LEU A 145 -4.28 8.07 -9.90
N MET A 146 -3.22 8.36 -10.63
CA MET A 146 -2.65 9.70 -10.67
C MET A 146 -2.27 10.06 -12.10
N LYS A 147 -2.83 11.14 -12.63
CA LYS A 147 -2.59 11.59 -14.02
C LYS A 147 -2.79 10.46 -15.05
N ASP A 148 -3.89 9.72 -14.90
CA ASP A 148 -4.27 8.57 -15.72
C ASP A 148 -3.34 7.34 -15.61
N ILE A 149 -2.36 7.34 -14.72
CA ILE A 149 -1.55 6.17 -14.41
C ILE A 149 -2.18 5.43 -13.22
N VAL A 150 -2.52 4.19 -13.47
CA VAL A 150 -3.03 3.22 -12.47
C VAL A 150 -1.84 2.50 -11.86
N THR A 151 -1.72 2.51 -10.55
CA THR A 151 -0.78 1.68 -9.79
C THR A 151 -1.58 0.77 -8.88
N VAL A 152 -1.31 -0.52 -8.94
CA VAL A 152 -2.04 -1.57 -8.23
C VAL A 152 -1.13 -2.25 -7.23
N GLY A 153 -1.56 -2.31 -5.97
CA GLY A 153 -0.81 -2.94 -4.90
C GLY A 153 -1.65 -3.91 -4.07
N ILE A 154 -1.07 -5.05 -3.70
CA ILE A 154 -1.66 -6.02 -2.78
C ILE A 154 -1.23 -5.64 -1.37
N ASP A 155 -2.20 -5.41 -0.48
CA ASP A 155 -1.94 -4.96 0.89
C ASP A 155 -1.46 -6.13 1.77
N THR A 156 -0.26 -5.97 2.35
CA THR A 156 0.37 -6.96 3.23
C THR A 156 0.27 -6.62 4.71
N SER A 157 -0.26 -5.44 5.05
CA SER A 157 -0.23 -4.92 6.43
C SER A 157 -1.46 -5.30 7.25
N GLY A 158 -2.59 -5.63 6.61
CA GLY A 158 -3.86 -5.85 7.28
C GLY A 158 -4.37 -4.58 7.97
N VAL A 159 -4.13 -4.43 9.27
CA VAL A 159 -4.42 -3.19 10.02
C VAL A 159 -3.41 -2.10 9.64
N SER A 160 -3.86 -0.83 9.58
CA SER A 160 -2.95 0.30 9.32
C SER A 160 -1.81 0.37 10.32
N LEU A 161 -0.59 0.65 9.84
CA LEU A 161 0.63 0.56 10.65
C LEU A 161 0.71 1.60 11.79
N HIS A 162 -0.07 2.67 11.77
CA HIS A 162 -0.22 3.57 12.92
C HIS A 162 -0.90 2.87 14.12
N LYS A 163 -1.68 1.82 13.89
CA LYS A 163 -2.38 1.07 14.96
C LYS A 163 -1.53 -0.09 15.48
N ARG A 164 -0.36 0.19 16.02
CA ARG A 164 0.57 -0.83 16.55
C ARG A 164 0.34 -1.21 18.02
N GLY A 165 -0.73 -0.71 18.63
CA GLY A 165 -1.06 -1.01 20.02
C GLY A 165 -0.28 -0.21 21.09
N TYR A 166 0.53 0.77 20.70
CA TYR A 166 1.25 1.62 21.67
C TYR A 166 0.31 2.50 22.49
N ARG A 167 -0.77 2.95 21.88
CA ARG A 167 -1.75 3.83 22.51
C ARG A 167 -2.80 3.02 23.23
N GLN A 168 -2.71 2.97 24.55
CA GLN A 168 -3.69 2.32 25.42
C GLN A 168 -4.85 3.26 25.76
N LEU A 169 -4.57 4.56 25.93
CA LEU A 169 -5.54 5.60 26.20
C LEU A 169 -5.64 6.53 24.98
N SER A 170 -6.84 6.94 24.64
CA SER A 170 -7.09 7.81 23.48
C SER A 170 -7.88 9.03 23.92
N SER A 171 -7.36 10.23 23.67
CA SER A 171 -8.07 11.50 23.79
C SER A 171 -8.88 11.81 22.51
N LYS A 172 -9.58 12.94 22.48
CA LYS A 172 -10.24 13.43 21.28
C LYS A 172 -9.19 13.87 20.26
N ALA A 173 -9.24 13.31 19.04
CA ALA A 173 -8.39 13.66 17.88
C ALA A 173 -6.86 13.67 18.14
N PRO A 174 -6.26 12.58 18.63
CA PRO A 174 -4.82 12.51 18.83
C PRO A 174 -4.07 12.50 17.49
N ILE A 175 -2.82 12.96 17.48
CA ILE A 175 -1.92 12.81 16.33
C ILE A 175 -1.69 11.32 16.05
N THR A 176 -1.64 10.91 14.76
CA THR A 176 -1.35 9.51 14.41
C THR A 176 0.09 9.15 14.76
N GLU A 177 0.32 7.89 15.13
CA GLU A 177 1.65 7.41 15.52
C GLU A 177 2.69 7.57 14.40
N THR A 178 2.29 7.37 13.16
CA THR A 178 3.16 7.56 11.97
C THR A 178 3.59 9.01 11.80
N LEU A 179 2.67 9.96 12.02
CA LEU A 179 2.98 11.38 11.95
C LEU A 179 3.83 11.82 13.16
N ALA A 180 3.52 11.35 14.37
CA ALA A 180 4.32 11.63 15.57
C ALA A 180 5.77 11.13 15.41
N ALA A 181 5.95 9.91 14.89
CA ALA A 181 7.27 9.37 14.59
C ALA A 181 8.03 10.24 13.58
N ALA A 182 7.36 10.68 12.51
CA ALA A 182 7.96 11.54 11.50
C ALA A 182 8.40 12.89 12.08
N LEU A 183 7.59 13.52 12.93
CA LEU A 183 7.94 14.78 13.59
C LEU A 183 9.21 14.64 14.44
N ILE A 184 9.32 13.55 15.22
CA ILE A 184 10.53 13.29 16.02
C ILE A 184 11.74 13.07 15.09
N MET A 185 11.58 12.32 14.01
CA MET A 185 12.67 12.04 13.05
C MET A 185 13.13 13.26 12.27
N LEU A 186 12.31 14.30 12.17
CA LEU A 186 12.69 15.59 11.58
C LEU A 186 13.47 16.49 12.55
N THR A 187 13.49 16.14 13.85
CA THR A 187 14.27 16.87 14.86
C THR A 187 15.70 16.28 14.97
N PRO A 188 16.66 16.99 15.58
CA PRO A 188 17.97 16.44 15.90
C PRO A 188 17.98 15.57 17.17
N TRP A 189 16.81 15.08 17.61
CA TRP A 189 16.69 14.25 18.79
C TRP A 189 17.43 12.90 18.60
N LYS A 190 18.06 12.43 19.70
CA LYS A 190 18.71 11.13 19.78
C LYS A 190 18.32 10.44 21.10
N LYS A 191 18.54 9.12 21.20
CA LYS A 191 18.15 8.31 22.36
C LYS A 191 18.75 8.75 23.69
N ASP A 192 19.87 9.47 23.66
CA ASP A 192 20.59 10.02 24.83
C ASP A 192 20.07 11.39 25.26
N ARG A 193 19.05 11.94 24.58
CA ARG A 193 18.48 13.27 24.88
C ARG A 193 17.06 13.16 25.43
N ILE A 194 16.75 14.04 26.36
CA ILE A 194 15.38 14.19 26.87
C ILE A 194 14.50 14.77 25.75
N LEU A 195 13.33 14.15 25.57
CA LEU A 195 12.26 14.67 24.72
C LEU A 195 11.18 15.27 25.62
N VAL A 196 10.82 16.51 25.36
CA VAL A 196 9.72 17.20 26.08
C VAL A 196 8.68 17.63 25.05
N ASP A 197 7.45 17.21 25.24
CA ASP A 197 6.29 17.71 24.49
C ASP A 197 5.37 18.50 25.44
N PRO A 198 5.44 19.86 25.41
CA PRO A 198 4.63 20.70 26.29
C PRO A 198 3.16 20.78 25.87
N PHE A 199 2.79 20.20 24.72
CA PHE A 199 1.44 20.23 24.15
C PHE A 199 0.87 18.85 23.87
N CYS A 200 1.24 17.86 24.66
CA CYS A 200 0.87 16.44 24.41
C CYS A 200 -0.63 16.12 24.54
N GLY A 201 -1.43 17.05 25.03
CA GLY A 201 -2.88 16.91 25.17
C GLY A 201 -3.33 16.26 26.47
#